data_cb89a23598ed5eaaa50b040f7170e127
#
_entry.id   cb89a23598ed5eaaa50b040f7170e127
#
_cell.length_a   1.000
_cell.length_b   1.000
_cell.length_c   1.000
_cell.angle_alpha   90.00
_cell.angle_beta   90.00
_cell.angle_gamma   90.00
#
_symmetry.space_group_name_H-M   'P 1'
#
loop_
_entity.id
_entity.type
_entity.pdbx_description
1 polymer ?
#
loop_
_entity_poly.entity_id
_entity_poly.type
_entity_poly.pdbx_seq_one_letter_code
_entity_poly.pdbx_strand_id
1 'polypeptide(L)'
;MKTPTESWLSPLILRYLDLKKALGRGFAVERRVLETLGDFVANSAATDLTQSEFERWCKTQTHLTLGVRRNRMRIVRNFCLYRRRTEPNCFVPNLDGFPHPHQPVQPYIFSETEIVHLLQATTHLRSVVRCPLRRQFFRVAIVLLYTAGLRRGELLRLTLQDYDPQAHTLFVRESKFHKSRYLPLSADASRELQAYLAARRRYRFPRGVNSPLLWNGYANGRTYTASGLEHF
;
A
#
# COMPACT_ATOMS: atom_id res chain seq x y z
N MET A 1 -11.34 22.03 -6.62
CA MET A 1 -10.62 21.10 -7.52
C MET A 1 -10.09 21.93 -8.68
N LYS A 2 -8.76 22.02 -8.87
CA LYS A 2 -8.17 22.65 -10.07
C LYS A 2 -8.41 21.72 -11.25
N THR A 3 -9.03 22.23 -12.31
CA THR A 3 -9.09 21.54 -13.60
C THR A 3 -7.67 21.23 -14.06
N PRO A 4 -7.36 19.98 -14.47
CA PRO A 4 -6.04 19.67 -15.02
C PRO A 4 -5.81 20.55 -16.26
N THR A 5 -4.71 21.26 -16.28
CA THR A 5 -4.29 21.99 -17.48
C THR A 5 -3.92 20.96 -18.53
N GLU A 6 -4.68 20.85 -19.62
CA GLU A 6 -4.38 19.90 -20.68
C GLU A 6 -3.04 20.25 -21.32
N SER A 7 -2.06 19.34 -21.17
CA SER A 7 -0.78 19.42 -21.85
C SER A 7 -0.74 18.42 -23.01
N TRP A 8 0.13 18.65 -23.99
CA TRP A 8 0.40 17.68 -25.07
C TRP A 8 0.80 16.30 -24.52
N LEU A 9 1.33 16.24 -23.28
CA LEU A 9 1.78 15.03 -22.60
C LEU A 9 0.61 14.24 -22.03
N SER A 10 -0.54 14.88 -21.74
CA SER A 10 -1.69 14.26 -21.07
C SER A 10 -2.25 13.05 -21.82
N PRO A 11 -2.47 13.08 -23.15
CA PRO A 11 -2.95 11.91 -23.88
C PRO A 11 -1.98 10.73 -23.85
N LEU A 12 -0.66 11.00 -23.87
CA LEU A 12 0.38 9.98 -23.81
C LEU A 12 0.44 9.32 -22.43
N ILE A 13 0.29 10.13 -21.38
CA ILE A 13 0.20 9.65 -19.98
C ILE A 13 -1.02 8.73 -19.83
N LEU A 14 -2.19 9.14 -20.33
CA LEU A 14 -3.40 8.35 -20.25
C LEU A 14 -3.24 7.00 -20.94
N ARG A 15 -2.74 6.95 -22.17
CA ARG A 15 -2.46 5.70 -22.89
C ARG A 15 -1.52 4.78 -22.11
N TYR A 16 -0.47 5.34 -21.51
CA TYR A 16 0.46 4.57 -20.68
C TYR A 16 -0.24 3.98 -19.45
N LEU A 17 -1.04 4.77 -18.76
CA LEU A 17 -1.76 4.34 -17.56
C LEU A 17 -2.82 3.29 -17.89
N ASP A 18 -3.51 3.42 -19.01
CA ASP A 18 -4.51 2.44 -19.46
C ASP A 18 -3.85 1.10 -19.83
N LEU A 19 -2.70 1.14 -20.53
CA LEU A 19 -1.91 -0.07 -20.75
C LEU A 19 -1.52 -0.75 -19.43
N LYS A 20 -1.05 0.03 -18.45
CA LYS A 20 -0.65 -0.52 -17.15
C LYS A 20 -1.82 -1.09 -16.36
N LYS A 21 -2.98 -0.46 -16.47
CA LYS A 21 -4.24 -0.95 -15.88
C LYS A 21 -4.70 -2.25 -16.55
N ALA A 22 -4.63 -2.33 -17.89
CA ALA A 22 -4.93 -3.54 -18.64
C ALA A 22 -4.02 -4.72 -18.27
N LEU A 23 -2.76 -4.41 -17.88
CA LEU A 23 -1.81 -5.40 -17.34
C LEU A 23 -2.05 -5.72 -15.85
N GLY A 24 -3.18 -5.32 -15.28
CA GLY A 24 -3.57 -5.63 -13.91
C GLY A 24 -2.80 -4.87 -12.82
N ARG A 25 -2.17 -3.73 -13.13
CA ARG A 25 -1.40 -2.96 -12.15
C ARG A 25 -2.16 -1.75 -11.65
N GLY A 26 -2.22 -1.56 -10.32
CA GLY A 26 -2.98 -0.48 -9.68
C GLY A 26 -2.47 0.94 -9.99
N PHE A 27 -1.20 1.14 -10.19
CA PHE A 27 -0.51 2.36 -10.67
C PHE A 27 -1.01 3.71 -10.09
N ALA A 28 -1.54 3.74 -8.87
CA ALA A 28 -2.07 4.97 -8.26
C ALA A 28 -0.98 6.02 -7.94
N VAL A 29 0.20 5.55 -7.51
CA VAL A 29 1.35 6.43 -7.23
C VAL A 29 1.93 6.96 -8.53
N GLU A 30 2.11 6.08 -9.50
CA GLU A 30 2.63 6.41 -10.84
C GLU A 30 1.73 7.41 -11.55
N ARG A 31 0.41 7.21 -11.49
CA ARG A 31 -0.58 8.16 -12.01
C ARG A 31 -0.34 9.56 -11.45
N ARG A 32 -0.29 9.68 -10.11
CA ARG A 32 -0.12 10.98 -9.44
C ARG A 32 1.20 11.65 -9.83
N VAL A 33 2.29 10.88 -9.95
CA VAL A 33 3.60 11.42 -10.37
C VAL A 33 3.55 11.92 -11.81
N LEU A 34 2.94 11.16 -12.72
CA LEU A 34 2.84 11.55 -14.13
C LEU A 34 1.87 12.73 -14.33
N GLU A 35 0.79 12.80 -13.55
CA GLU A 35 -0.10 13.97 -13.53
C GLU A 35 0.66 15.24 -13.10
N THR A 36 1.48 15.16 -12.03
CA THR A 36 2.32 16.31 -11.63
C THR A 36 3.36 16.71 -12.67
N LEU A 37 3.88 15.76 -13.45
CA LEU A 37 4.73 16.06 -14.58
C LEU A 37 3.95 16.74 -15.71
N GLY A 38 2.75 16.24 -16.02
CA GLY A 38 1.87 16.85 -17.03
C GLY A 38 1.50 18.31 -16.71
N ASP A 39 1.14 18.56 -15.44
CA ASP A 39 0.85 19.94 -14.96
C ASP A 39 2.09 20.84 -15.06
N PHE A 40 3.27 20.32 -14.73
CA PHE A 40 4.51 21.08 -14.85
C PHE A 40 4.80 21.46 -16.30
N VAL A 41 4.69 20.49 -17.22
CA VAL A 41 4.93 20.71 -18.66
C VAL A 41 3.90 21.69 -19.24
N ALA A 42 2.63 21.59 -18.85
CA ALA A 42 1.60 22.54 -19.27
C ALA A 42 1.92 23.98 -18.86
N ASN A 43 2.45 24.16 -17.64
CA ASN A 43 2.82 25.48 -17.12
C ASN A 43 4.15 26.02 -17.66
N SER A 44 5.00 25.16 -18.21
CA SER A 44 6.31 25.57 -18.79
C SER A 44 6.23 25.96 -20.27
N ALA A 45 5.06 25.81 -20.91
CA ALA A 45 4.86 25.98 -22.35
C ALA A 45 5.84 25.16 -23.21
N ALA A 46 6.40 24.09 -22.67
CA ALA A 46 7.32 23.21 -23.36
C ALA A 46 6.60 22.37 -24.42
N THR A 47 7.14 22.29 -25.62
CA THR A 47 6.59 21.49 -26.71
C THR A 47 7.06 20.04 -26.69
N ASP A 48 8.12 19.74 -25.94
CA ASP A 48 8.62 18.38 -25.68
C ASP A 48 9.28 18.29 -24.30
N LEU A 49 9.39 17.06 -23.79
CA LEU A 49 10.16 16.76 -22.58
C LEU A 49 11.63 16.60 -22.96
N THR A 50 12.43 17.60 -22.60
CA THR A 50 13.88 17.61 -22.81
C THR A 50 14.63 17.33 -21.52
N GLN A 51 15.96 17.17 -21.58
CA GLN A 51 16.83 17.07 -20.40
C GLN A 51 16.63 18.27 -19.47
N SER A 52 16.61 19.49 -20.01
CA SER A 52 16.45 20.71 -19.23
C SER A 52 15.08 20.79 -18.53
N GLU A 53 13.99 20.41 -19.21
CA GLU A 53 12.66 20.38 -18.61
C GLU A 53 12.56 19.32 -17.51
N PHE A 54 13.14 18.15 -17.73
CA PHE A 54 13.18 17.10 -16.71
C PHE A 54 13.98 17.55 -15.48
N GLU A 55 15.11 18.20 -15.64
CA GLU A 55 15.91 18.73 -14.52
C GLU A 55 15.17 19.85 -13.77
N ARG A 56 14.47 20.75 -14.48
CA ARG A 56 13.62 21.77 -13.86
C ARG A 56 12.52 21.13 -13.03
N TRP A 57 11.85 20.12 -13.56
CA TRP A 57 10.85 19.35 -12.81
C TRP A 57 11.48 18.67 -11.59
N CYS A 58 12.66 18.08 -11.68
CA CYS A 58 13.36 17.48 -10.55
C CYS A 58 13.67 18.51 -9.44
N LYS A 59 13.99 19.75 -9.80
CA LYS A 59 14.25 20.85 -8.85
C LYS A 59 12.99 21.22 -8.05
N THR A 60 11.79 21.07 -8.58
CA THR A 60 10.56 21.32 -7.83
C THR A 60 10.33 20.32 -6.69
N GLN A 61 11.10 19.23 -6.64
CA GLN A 61 10.91 18.12 -5.71
C GLN A 61 12.01 18.03 -4.64
N THR A 62 12.79 19.08 -4.44
CA THR A 62 13.88 19.11 -3.46
C THR A 62 13.43 18.94 -2.01
N HIS A 63 12.18 19.24 -1.71
CA HIS A 63 11.54 19.04 -0.40
C HIS A 63 11.28 17.54 -0.08
N LEU A 64 11.40 16.65 -1.05
CA LEU A 64 11.18 15.21 -0.87
C LEU A 64 12.48 14.48 -0.53
N THR A 65 12.38 13.36 0.18
CA THR A 65 13.54 12.51 0.46
C THR A 65 14.16 11.95 -0.82
N LEU A 66 15.47 11.66 -0.79
CA LEU A 66 16.22 11.15 -1.94
C LEU A 66 15.59 9.88 -2.53
N GLY A 67 15.11 8.97 -1.68
CA GLY A 67 14.44 7.73 -2.13
C GLY A 67 13.14 8.00 -2.88
N VAL A 68 12.33 8.95 -2.39
CA VAL A 68 11.08 9.35 -3.07
C VAL A 68 11.39 10.03 -4.39
N ARG A 69 12.39 10.94 -4.43
CA ARG A 69 12.84 11.61 -5.66
C ARG A 69 13.30 10.59 -6.69
N ARG A 70 14.20 9.67 -6.30
CA ARG A 70 14.65 8.59 -7.17
C ARG A 70 13.48 7.77 -7.74
N ASN A 71 12.52 7.40 -6.91
CA ASN A 71 11.36 6.63 -7.36
C ASN A 71 10.51 7.42 -8.38
N ARG A 72 10.29 8.70 -8.15
CA ARG A 72 9.56 9.58 -9.09
C ARG A 72 10.31 9.72 -10.44
N MET A 73 11.59 9.95 -10.39
CA MET A 73 12.44 10.02 -11.59
C MET A 73 12.39 8.70 -12.38
N ARG A 74 12.42 7.55 -11.68
CA ARG A 74 12.27 6.22 -12.29
C ARG A 74 10.91 6.03 -12.96
N ILE A 75 9.83 6.53 -12.35
CA ILE A 75 8.49 6.49 -12.94
C ILE A 75 8.46 7.28 -14.25
N VAL A 76 9.00 8.49 -14.27
CA VAL A 76 9.09 9.30 -15.49
C VAL A 76 9.95 8.61 -16.55
N ARG A 77 11.11 8.07 -16.17
CA ARG A 77 11.94 7.31 -17.10
C ARG A 77 11.21 6.12 -17.73
N ASN A 78 10.47 5.37 -16.94
CA ASN A 78 9.69 4.22 -17.44
C ASN A 78 8.58 4.66 -18.41
N PHE A 79 7.97 5.81 -18.18
CA PHE A 79 7.03 6.43 -19.11
C PHE A 79 7.73 6.87 -20.41
N CYS A 80 8.89 7.52 -20.33
CA CYS A 80 9.67 7.90 -21.52
C CYS A 80 10.14 6.68 -22.32
N LEU A 81 10.52 5.59 -21.66
CA LEU A 81 10.83 4.31 -22.33
C LEU A 81 9.61 3.70 -23.05
N TYR A 82 8.41 3.88 -22.50
CA TYR A 82 7.20 3.49 -23.19
C TYR A 82 6.95 4.37 -24.43
N ARG A 83 7.10 5.69 -24.29
CA ARG A 83 6.96 6.67 -25.36
C ARG A 83 7.94 6.40 -26.51
N ARG A 84 9.17 5.99 -26.20
CA ARG A 84 10.21 5.67 -27.20
C ARG A 84 9.81 4.56 -28.18
N ARG A 85 8.80 3.73 -27.86
CA ARG A 85 8.31 2.69 -28.76
C ARG A 85 7.64 3.26 -30.02
N THR A 86 7.04 4.43 -29.89
CA THR A 86 6.36 5.13 -31.00
C THR A 86 7.12 6.38 -31.43
N GLU A 87 7.96 6.93 -30.59
CA GLU A 87 8.75 8.15 -30.79
C GLU A 87 10.24 7.85 -30.47
N PRO A 88 10.99 7.22 -31.38
CA PRO A 88 12.36 6.73 -31.12
C PRO A 88 13.32 7.80 -30.60
N ASN A 89 13.13 9.05 -31.04
CA ASN A 89 14.02 10.17 -30.70
C ASN A 89 13.59 10.91 -29.43
N CYS A 90 12.51 10.48 -28.74
CA CYS A 90 12.07 11.14 -27.51
C CYS A 90 13.13 11.03 -26.42
N PHE A 91 13.21 12.08 -25.61
CA PHE A 91 14.11 12.10 -24.46
C PHE A 91 13.78 10.99 -23.45
N VAL A 92 14.82 10.34 -22.93
CA VAL A 92 14.72 9.41 -21.79
C VAL A 92 15.79 9.76 -20.76
N PRO A 93 15.38 10.05 -19.50
CA PRO A 93 16.33 10.39 -18.45
C PRO A 93 17.40 9.31 -18.25
N ASN A 94 18.68 9.70 -18.13
CA ASN A 94 19.75 8.79 -17.74
C ASN A 94 19.68 8.50 -16.22
N LEU A 95 20.04 7.27 -15.84
CA LEU A 95 20.07 6.84 -14.44
C LEU A 95 21.22 7.48 -13.64
N ASP A 96 22.29 7.90 -14.28
CA ASP A 96 23.47 8.49 -13.64
C ASP A 96 23.16 9.79 -12.89
N GLY A 97 22.17 10.54 -13.36
CA GLY A 97 21.68 11.75 -12.69
C GLY A 97 20.68 11.50 -11.54
N PHE A 98 20.37 10.25 -11.23
CA PHE A 98 19.41 9.93 -10.16
C PHE A 98 20.12 9.86 -8.81
N PRO A 99 19.45 10.28 -7.72
CA PRO A 99 19.97 10.08 -6.38
C PRO A 99 20.36 8.61 -6.16
N HIS A 100 21.41 8.37 -5.38
CA HIS A 100 21.82 7.00 -5.05
C HIS A 100 20.69 6.20 -4.42
N PRO A 101 20.58 4.89 -4.68
CA PRO A 101 19.61 4.05 -3.98
C PRO A 101 19.86 4.14 -2.48
N HIS A 102 18.78 4.09 -1.69
CA HIS A 102 18.93 3.89 -0.25
C HIS A 102 19.75 2.61 0.00
N GLN A 103 20.65 2.68 0.97
CA GLN A 103 21.25 1.45 1.49
C GLN A 103 20.11 0.50 1.93
N PRO A 104 20.20 -0.79 1.60
CA PRO A 104 19.22 -1.75 2.07
C PRO A 104 19.20 -1.74 3.61
N VAL A 105 18.07 -1.35 4.17
CA VAL A 105 17.86 -1.47 5.62
C VAL A 105 17.69 -2.95 5.91
N GLN A 106 18.58 -3.52 6.74
CA GLN A 106 18.37 -4.87 7.24
C GLN A 106 17.06 -4.92 8.02
N PRO A 107 16.12 -5.80 7.64
CA PRO A 107 14.89 -5.93 8.40
C PRO A 107 15.21 -6.48 9.80
N TYR A 108 14.59 -5.88 10.82
CA TYR A 108 14.65 -6.41 12.17
C TYR A 108 13.79 -7.68 12.25
N ILE A 109 14.39 -8.78 12.73
CA ILE A 109 13.71 -10.05 12.93
C ILE A 109 13.46 -10.21 14.44
N PHE A 110 12.19 -10.17 14.82
CA PHE A 110 11.79 -10.35 16.21
C PHE A 110 12.09 -11.76 16.69
N SER A 111 12.69 -11.88 17.87
CA SER A 111 12.80 -13.15 18.61
C SER A 111 11.43 -13.54 19.18
N GLU A 112 11.28 -14.81 19.54
CA GLU A 112 10.05 -15.30 20.18
C GLU A 112 9.74 -14.55 21.48
N THR A 113 10.76 -14.26 22.28
CA THR A 113 10.63 -13.49 23.52
C THR A 113 10.08 -12.10 23.27
N GLU A 114 10.57 -11.40 22.24
CA GLU A 114 10.08 -10.08 21.87
C GLU A 114 8.63 -10.13 21.38
N ILE A 115 8.25 -11.15 20.63
CA ILE A 115 6.86 -11.35 20.22
C ILE A 115 5.96 -11.58 21.45
N VAL A 116 6.40 -12.38 22.43
CA VAL A 116 5.66 -12.56 23.69
C VAL A 116 5.49 -11.21 24.42
N HIS A 117 6.54 -10.41 24.50
CA HIS A 117 6.47 -9.09 25.11
C HIS A 117 5.51 -8.16 24.35
N LEU A 118 5.52 -8.18 23.01
CA LEU A 118 4.57 -7.43 22.19
C LEU A 118 3.11 -7.87 22.46
N LEU A 119 2.87 -9.17 22.55
CA LEU A 119 1.55 -9.72 22.89
C LEU A 119 1.10 -9.31 24.28
N GLN A 120 2.00 -9.30 25.28
CA GLN A 120 1.73 -8.80 26.62
C GLN A 120 1.42 -7.30 26.60
N ALA A 121 2.20 -6.50 25.87
CA ALA A 121 1.97 -5.06 25.74
C ALA A 121 0.57 -4.72 25.22
N THR A 122 -0.03 -5.58 24.37
CA THR A 122 -1.40 -5.35 23.90
C THR A 122 -2.43 -5.30 25.04
N THR A 123 -2.17 -5.96 26.17
CA THR A 123 -3.08 -5.97 27.34
C THR A 123 -3.16 -4.61 28.03
N HIS A 124 -2.12 -3.77 27.89
CA HIS A 124 -2.08 -2.42 28.45
C HIS A 124 -2.72 -1.35 27.57
N LEU A 125 -3.07 -1.68 26.34
CA LEU A 125 -3.74 -0.74 25.44
C LEU A 125 -5.09 -0.30 26.00
N ARG A 126 -5.32 1.00 26.05
CA ARG A 126 -6.60 1.54 26.45
C ARG A 126 -7.66 1.25 25.38
N SER A 127 -8.69 0.52 25.76
CA SER A 127 -9.93 0.43 24.98
C SER A 127 -10.76 1.69 25.19
N VAL A 128 -11.38 2.19 24.13
CA VAL A 128 -12.26 3.36 24.17
C VAL A 128 -13.63 2.95 23.63
N VAL A 129 -14.67 3.70 23.96
CA VAL A 129 -16.06 3.38 23.56
C VAL A 129 -16.19 3.08 22.07
N ARG A 130 -15.51 3.87 21.22
CA ARG A 130 -15.52 3.66 19.76
C ARG A 130 -14.68 2.49 19.28
N CYS A 131 -13.70 2.03 20.08
CA CYS A 131 -12.81 0.92 19.76
C CYS A 131 -12.67 -0.03 20.95
N PRO A 132 -13.74 -0.70 21.39
CA PRO A 132 -13.73 -1.57 22.56
C PRO A 132 -12.84 -2.81 22.38
N LEU A 133 -12.61 -3.24 21.13
CA LEU A 133 -11.79 -4.40 20.79
C LEU A 133 -10.33 -4.03 20.42
N ARG A 134 -9.87 -2.83 20.77
CA ARG A 134 -8.52 -2.39 20.39
C ARG A 134 -7.42 -3.36 20.83
N ARG A 135 -7.49 -3.86 22.05
CA ARG A 135 -6.52 -4.85 22.58
C ARG A 135 -6.51 -6.13 21.76
N GLN A 136 -7.70 -6.71 21.58
CA GLN A 136 -7.87 -7.97 20.85
C GLN A 136 -7.51 -7.80 19.37
N PHE A 137 -7.80 -6.64 18.77
CA PHE A 137 -7.40 -6.32 17.40
C PHE A 137 -5.88 -6.41 17.24
N PHE A 138 -5.11 -5.66 18.05
CA PHE A 138 -3.66 -5.64 17.92
C PHE A 138 -3.03 -6.99 18.25
N ARG A 139 -3.56 -7.69 19.25
CA ARG A 139 -3.11 -9.04 19.59
C ARG A 139 -3.26 -10.00 18.40
N VAL A 140 -4.44 -10.08 17.80
CA VAL A 140 -4.67 -10.95 16.63
C VAL A 140 -3.87 -10.46 15.41
N ALA A 141 -3.73 -9.15 15.22
CA ALA A 141 -2.91 -8.61 14.14
C ALA A 141 -1.45 -9.08 14.24
N ILE A 142 -0.83 -9.00 15.44
CA ILE A 142 0.53 -9.47 15.68
C ILE A 142 0.61 -10.98 15.42
N VAL A 143 -0.31 -11.77 15.97
CA VAL A 143 -0.33 -13.24 15.78
C VAL A 143 -0.38 -13.57 14.29
N LEU A 144 -1.31 -13.00 13.54
CA LEU A 144 -1.48 -13.30 12.12
C LEU A 144 -0.31 -12.81 11.26
N LEU A 145 0.26 -11.65 11.56
CA LEU A 145 1.45 -11.15 10.85
C LEU A 145 2.66 -12.04 11.08
N TYR A 146 2.88 -12.47 12.33
CA TYR A 146 4.04 -13.27 12.72
C TYR A 146 3.91 -14.74 12.30
N THR A 147 2.80 -15.41 12.64
CA THR A 147 2.67 -16.86 12.44
C THR A 147 2.22 -17.22 11.02
N ALA A 148 1.41 -16.40 10.39
CA ALA A 148 0.86 -16.66 9.06
C ALA A 148 1.62 -15.90 7.94
N GLY A 149 2.61 -15.09 8.26
CA GLY A 149 3.42 -14.36 7.28
C GLY A 149 2.61 -13.44 6.36
N LEU A 150 1.50 -12.90 6.86
CA LEU A 150 0.67 -11.97 6.10
C LEU A 150 1.40 -10.64 5.88
N ARG A 151 1.28 -10.09 4.68
CA ARG A 151 1.65 -8.68 4.49
C ARG A 151 0.64 -7.78 5.18
N ARG A 152 1.10 -6.63 5.69
CA ARG A 152 0.20 -5.63 6.31
C ARG A 152 -1.04 -5.33 5.47
N GLY A 153 -0.87 -5.09 4.18
CA GLY A 153 -1.99 -4.82 3.28
C GLY A 153 -2.92 -6.01 3.05
N GLU A 154 -2.43 -7.24 3.15
CA GLU A 154 -3.25 -8.45 3.08
C GLU A 154 -4.10 -8.57 4.34
N LEU A 155 -3.49 -8.46 5.52
CA LEU A 155 -4.19 -8.48 6.80
C LEU A 155 -5.34 -7.47 6.85
N LEU A 156 -5.09 -6.24 6.42
CA LEU A 156 -6.09 -5.16 6.46
C LEU A 156 -7.22 -5.31 5.44
N ARG A 157 -7.04 -6.14 4.41
CA ARG A 157 -8.09 -6.42 3.41
C ARG A 157 -8.92 -7.66 3.72
N LEU A 158 -8.52 -8.47 4.72
CA LEU A 158 -9.31 -9.64 5.09
C LEU A 158 -10.72 -9.26 5.52
N THR A 159 -11.68 -10.04 5.05
CA THR A 159 -13.10 -9.96 5.40
C THR A 159 -13.55 -11.20 6.17
N LEU A 160 -14.74 -11.20 6.73
CA LEU A 160 -15.25 -12.34 7.49
C LEU A 160 -15.38 -13.62 6.64
N GLN A 161 -15.67 -13.49 5.34
CA GLN A 161 -15.76 -14.63 4.44
C GLN A 161 -14.41 -15.26 4.10
N ASP A 162 -13.30 -14.56 4.39
CA ASP A 162 -11.97 -15.05 4.08
C ASP A 162 -11.42 -16.02 5.15
N TYR A 163 -12.13 -16.21 6.26
CA TYR A 163 -11.76 -17.15 7.32
C TYR A 163 -12.71 -18.34 7.36
N ASP A 164 -12.16 -19.53 7.17
CA ASP A 164 -12.86 -20.79 7.42
C ASP A 164 -12.46 -21.33 8.80
N PRO A 165 -13.39 -21.29 9.79
CA PRO A 165 -13.10 -21.77 11.14
C PRO A 165 -13.04 -23.30 11.26
N GLN A 166 -13.59 -24.05 10.30
CA GLN A 166 -13.55 -25.53 10.29
C GLN A 166 -12.24 -26.05 9.72
N ALA A 167 -11.83 -25.47 8.59
CA ALA A 167 -10.56 -25.81 7.95
C ALA A 167 -9.35 -25.10 8.58
N HIS A 168 -9.58 -24.17 9.51
CA HIS A 168 -8.51 -23.30 10.09
C HIS A 168 -7.70 -22.59 9.01
N THR A 169 -8.34 -22.06 7.99
CA THR A 169 -7.67 -21.43 6.86
C THR A 169 -8.12 -19.98 6.62
N LEU A 170 -7.19 -19.16 6.09
CA LEU A 170 -7.47 -17.84 5.57
C LEU A 170 -7.32 -17.85 4.05
N PHE A 171 -8.26 -17.25 3.35
CA PHE A 171 -8.15 -16.98 1.92
C PHE A 171 -7.63 -15.57 1.69
N VAL A 172 -6.38 -15.46 1.23
CA VAL A 172 -5.73 -14.19 0.91
C VAL A 172 -5.97 -13.87 -0.56
N ARG A 173 -6.83 -12.88 -0.80
CA ARG A 173 -7.20 -12.45 -2.16
C ARG A 173 -6.17 -11.49 -2.73
N GLU A 174 -5.94 -11.58 -4.05
CA GLU A 174 -5.23 -10.60 -4.85
C GLU A 174 -3.97 -10.02 -4.16
N SER A 175 -3.09 -10.90 -3.74
CA SER A 175 -1.78 -10.56 -3.20
C SER A 175 -0.91 -9.91 -4.30
N LYS A 176 0.37 -9.72 -4.02
CA LYS A 176 1.34 -9.22 -5.01
C LYS A 176 1.27 -10.09 -6.28
N PHE A 177 1.12 -9.45 -7.45
CA PHE A 177 0.91 -10.09 -8.76
C PHE A 177 -0.47 -10.77 -8.94
N HIS A 178 -1.52 -10.29 -8.28
CA HIS A 178 -2.90 -10.81 -8.39
C HIS A 178 -3.04 -12.31 -8.06
N LYS A 179 -2.12 -12.86 -7.27
CA LYS A 179 -2.18 -14.26 -6.83
C LYS A 179 -2.98 -14.35 -5.54
N SER A 180 -4.00 -15.20 -5.54
CA SER A 180 -4.72 -15.59 -4.32
C SER A 180 -4.15 -16.89 -3.77
N ARG A 181 -4.24 -17.09 -2.45
CA ARG A 181 -3.78 -18.32 -1.79
C ARG A 181 -4.60 -18.63 -0.55
N TYR A 182 -4.76 -19.90 -0.27
CA TYR A 182 -5.16 -20.38 1.04
C TYR A 182 -3.95 -20.44 1.97
N LEU A 183 -4.15 -20.03 3.21
CA LEU A 183 -3.13 -19.95 4.22
C LEU A 183 -3.60 -20.70 5.46
N PRO A 184 -3.02 -21.89 5.78
CA PRO A 184 -3.38 -22.63 6.98
C PRO A 184 -2.92 -21.86 8.22
N LEU A 185 -3.75 -21.85 9.25
CA LEU A 185 -3.43 -21.31 10.56
C LEU A 185 -3.07 -22.43 11.52
N SER A 186 -2.10 -22.19 12.40
CA SER A 186 -1.88 -23.07 13.55
C SER A 186 -3.11 -23.09 14.45
N ALA A 187 -3.24 -24.14 15.25
CA ALA A 187 -4.35 -24.24 16.22
C ALA A 187 -4.39 -23.03 17.17
N ASP A 188 -3.23 -22.53 17.59
CA ASP A 188 -3.12 -21.37 18.47
C ASP A 188 -3.54 -20.06 17.77
N ALA A 189 -3.06 -19.83 16.55
CA ALA A 189 -3.47 -18.67 15.77
C ALA A 189 -4.97 -18.67 15.47
N SER A 190 -5.53 -19.85 15.20
CA SER A 190 -6.96 -20.03 14.97
C SER A 190 -7.76 -19.76 16.25
N ARG A 191 -7.30 -20.23 17.42
CA ARG A 191 -7.95 -19.94 18.72
C ARG A 191 -7.96 -18.44 19.03
N GLU A 192 -6.85 -17.74 18.83
CA GLU A 192 -6.77 -16.29 19.04
C GLU A 192 -7.74 -15.55 18.13
N LEU A 193 -7.81 -15.92 16.85
CA LEU A 193 -8.76 -15.32 15.89
C LEU A 193 -10.22 -15.60 16.29
N GLN A 194 -10.53 -16.83 16.67
CA GLN A 194 -11.89 -17.22 17.13
C GLN A 194 -12.29 -16.47 18.40
N ALA A 195 -11.37 -16.30 19.36
CA ALA A 195 -11.61 -15.52 20.57
C ALA A 195 -11.94 -14.05 20.24
N TYR A 196 -11.19 -13.45 19.32
CA TYR A 196 -11.47 -12.11 18.79
C TYR A 196 -12.86 -12.04 18.14
N LEU A 197 -13.20 -13.00 17.29
CA LEU A 197 -14.50 -13.04 16.60
C LEU A 197 -15.66 -13.26 17.57
N ALA A 198 -15.45 -14.04 18.63
CA ALA A 198 -16.43 -14.21 19.71
C ALA A 198 -16.66 -12.89 20.47
N ALA A 199 -15.59 -12.18 20.82
CA ALA A 199 -15.68 -10.86 21.42
C ALA A 199 -16.38 -9.85 20.48
N ARG A 200 -16.04 -9.87 19.18
CA ARG A 200 -16.69 -9.02 18.17
C ARG A 200 -18.22 -9.24 18.11
N ARG A 201 -18.69 -10.47 18.22
CA ARG A 201 -20.12 -10.77 18.21
C ARG A 201 -20.89 -10.14 19.36
N ARG A 202 -20.25 -9.92 20.54
CA ARG A 202 -20.86 -9.27 21.71
C ARG A 202 -21.13 -7.78 21.48
N TYR A 203 -20.38 -7.13 20.61
CA TYR A 203 -20.45 -5.69 20.36
C TYR A 203 -21.31 -5.30 19.14
N ARG A 204 -22.29 -6.05 18.72
CA ARG A 204 -23.23 -5.70 17.63
C ARG A 204 -22.55 -5.07 16.36
N PHE A 205 -21.31 -5.41 16.09
CA PHE A 205 -20.63 -4.96 14.88
C PHE A 205 -21.20 -5.64 13.64
N PRO A 206 -21.07 -5.02 12.44
CA PRO A 206 -21.56 -5.61 11.21
C PRO A 206 -21.07 -7.04 11.01
N ARG A 207 -22.00 -7.92 10.62
CA ARG A 207 -21.76 -9.36 10.45
C ARG A 207 -21.82 -9.80 8.98
N GLY A 208 -22.00 -8.85 8.06
CA GLY A 208 -22.01 -9.17 6.63
C GLY A 208 -20.69 -9.83 6.21
N VAL A 209 -20.75 -10.77 5.31
CA VAL A 209 -19.60 -11.56 4.85
C VAL A 209 -18.44 -10.68 4.34
N ASN A 210 -18.76 -9.55 3.73
CA ASN A 210 -17.80 -8.56 3.25
C ASN A 210 -17.30 -7.57 4.34
N SER A 211 -17.76 -7.70 5.59
CA SER A 211 -17.27 -6.85 6.65
C SER A 211 -15.79 -7.15 6.94
N PRO A 212 -14.98 -6.13 7.27
CA PRO A 212 -13.58 -6.35 7.62
C PRO A 212 -13.43 -7.40 8.71
N LEU A 213 -12.50 -8.34 8.55
CA LEU A 213 -12.20 -9.34 9.58
C LEU A 213 -11.75 -8.64 10.86
N LEU A 214 -10.84 -7.67 10.71
CA LEU A 214 -10.35 -6.84 11.79
C LEU A 214 -11.03 -5.47 11.77
N TRP A 215 -11.88 -5.24 12.76
CA TRP A 215 -12.77 -4.10 12.85
C TRP A 215 -12.14 -2.88 13.50
N ASN A 216 -12.38 -1.69 12.92
CA ASN A 216 -11.99 -0.41 13.50
C ASN A 216 -13.23 0.49 13.72
N GLY A 217 -13.57 0.75 14.97
CA GLY A 217 -14.71 1.59 15.31
C GLY A 217 -14.59 3.07 14.94
N TYR A 218 -13.37 3.59 14.80
CA TYR A 218 -13.18 5.00 14.41
C TYR A 218 -13.47 5.28 12.92
N ALA A 219 -13.36 4.28 12.08
CA ALA A 219 -13.50 4.42 10.63
C ALA A 219 -14.90 4.02 10.13
N ASN A 220 -15.95 4.21 10.92
CA ASN A 220 -17.34 3.83 10.59
C ASN A 220 -17.43 2.40 10.03
N GLY A 221 -16.67 1.49 10.64
CA GLY A 221 -16.67 0.10 10.25
C GLY A 221 -15.70 -0.30 9.15
N ARG A 222 -14.82 0.57 8.77
CA ARG A 222 -13.69 0.22 7.91
C ARG A 222 -12.57 -0.44 8.73
N THR A 223 -11.64 -1.08 8.05
CA THR A 223 -10.41 -1.58 8.68
C THR A 223 -9.49 -0.43 9.10
N TYR A 224 -8.47 -0.73 9.89
CA TYR A 224 -7.38 0.22 10.14
C TYR A 224 -6.67 0.59 8.83
N THR A 225 -6.19 1.82 8.75
CA THR A 225 -5.28 2.21 7.68
C THR A 225 -3.88 1.63 7.93
N ALA A 226 -3.06 1.57 6.89
CA ALA A 226 -1.66 1.16 7.03
C ALA A 226 -0.93 2.01 8.08
N SER A 227 -1.10 3.32 8.03
CA SER A 227 -0.56 4.27 9.01
C SER A 227 -1.09 4.04 10.43
N GLY A 228 -2.39 3.73 10.58
CA GLY A 228 -2.98 3.45 11.90
C GLY A 228 -2.48 2.16 12.55
N LEU A 229 -1.92 1.23 11.76
CA LEU A 229 -1.26 0.01 12.27
C LEU A 229 0.22 0.27 12.62
N GLU A 230 0.86 1.28 12.03
CA GLU A 230 2.25 1.65 12.29
C GLU A 230 2.45 2.43 13.60
N HIS A 231 1.40 3.06 14.12
CA HIS A 231 1.45 3.86 15.35
C HIS A 231 1.01 3.07 16.60
N PHE A 232 1.28 1.79 16.57
CA PHE A 232 1.07 0.88 17.71
C PHE A 232 2.36 0.69 18.52
#